data_66cb9f9aaa3ef8e412d52afc39bd5001
#
_entry.id   66cb9f9aaa3ef8e412d52afc39bd5001
#
_cell.length_a   1.000
_cell.length_b   1.000
_cell.length_c   1.000
_cell.angle_alpha   90.00
_cell.angle_beta   90.00
_cell.angle_gamma   90.00
#
_symmetry.space_group_name_H-M   'P 1'
#
loop_
_entity.id
_entity.type
_entity.pdbx_description
1 polymer ?
#
loop_
_entity_poly.entity_id
_entity_poly.type
_entity_poly.pdbx_seq_one_letter_code
_entity_poly.pdbx_strand_id
1 'polypeptide(L)'
;TFEAIHGGENHRLWIGGHRGHASATRENTTANFAEVLGMGVDYIEIDVQLTRDRQAVIFHDMALEERTPLHGHIRDYTVAELKAAFEIDTLEEALAWCKAHGMAVLLEVKSCELLMHEDMPTLAQRIVEALQKADFFDQCVVFGVNHWILREVCRLDSRCKIALIVPH
;
A
#
# COMPACT_ATOMS: atom_id res chain seq x y z
N THR A 1 -7.20 12.99 -9.78
CA THR A 1 -5.72 12.86 -9.86
C THR A 1 -5.09 13.75 -8.81
N PHE A 2 -3.99 13.33 -8.19
CA PHE A 2 -3.25 14.12 -7.18
C PHE A 2 -2.74 15.47 -7.70
N GLU A 3 -2.73 15.71 -9.00
CA GLU A 3 -2.45 17.04 -9.61
C GLU A 3 -3.50 18.09 -9.22
N ALA A 4 -4.72 17.68 -8.94
CA ALA A 4 -5.78 18.60 -8.50
C ALA A 4 -5.54 19.17 -7.09
N ILE A 5 -4.61 18.61 -6.30
CA ILE A 5 -4.31 19.10 -4.95
C ILE A 5 -3.58 20.46 -4.98
N HIS A 6 -2.89 20.80 -6.07
CA HIS A 6 -2.03 21.97 -6.14
C HIS A 6 -2.47 23.11 -7.06
N GLY A 7 -3.59 23.04 -7.80
CA GLY A 7 -3.84 24.02 -8.84
C GLY A 7 -5.27 24.41 -9.15
N GLY A 8 -6.26 23.92 -8.47
CA GLY A 8 -7.65 24.26 -8.74
C GLY A 8 -8.19 25.32 -7.80
N GLU A 9 -8.99 26.26 -8.32
CA GLU A 9 -9.71 27.28 -7.53
C GLU A 9 -10.75 26.72 -6.54
N ASN A 10 -10.96 25.39 -6.49
CA ASN A 10 -11.80 24.70 -5.53
C ASN A 10 -10.93 24.08 -4.45
N HIS A 11 -10.82 24.75 -3.31
CA HIS A 11 -10.23 24.23 -2.06
C HIS A 11 -11.10 23.12 -1.46
N ARG A 12 -11.26 22.02 -2.18
CA ARG A 12 -11.96 20.83 -1.69
C ARG A 12 -11.04 20.04 -0.77
N LEU A 13 -11.54 19.67 0.41
CA LEU A 13 -10.89 18.67 1.25
C LEU A 13 -10.94 17.31 0.56
N TRP A 14 -9.81 16.63 0.52
CA TRP A 14 -9.72 15.23 0.11
C TRP A 14 -9.88 14.34 1.34
N ILE A 15 -10.81 13.39 1.24
CA ILE A 15 -11.13 12.46 2.33
C ILE A 15 -10.51 11.12 1.97
N GLY A 16 -9.69 10.58 2.88
CA GLY A 16 -9.04 9.28 2.72
C GLY A 16 -9.61 8.22 3.64
N GLY A 17 -9.76 7.00 3.12
CA GLY A 17 -9.98 5.83 3.93
C GLY A 17 -8.64 5.30 4.44
N HIS A 18 -8.34 5.47 5.74
CA HIS A 18 -7.13 4.96 6.37
C HIS A 18 -7.21 3.44 6.47
N ARG A 19 -6.40 2.72 5.69
CA ARG A 19 -6.42 1.26 5.52
C ARG A 19 -7.80 0.73 5.04
N GLY A 20 -8.57 1.58 4.34
CA GLY A 20 -9.98 1.38 4.06
C GLY A 20 -10.86 1.95 5.15
N HIS A 21 -11.69 1.13 5.81
CA HIS A 21 -12.57 1.54 6.90
C HIS A 21 -12.11 0.94 8.25
N ALA A 22 -11.51 1.76 9.09
CA ALA A 22 -10.84 1.32 10.33
C ALA A 22 -11.74 0.64 11.39
N SER A 23 -13.07 0.77 11.29
CA SER A 23 -14.01 0.16 12.24
C SER A 23 -14.57 -1.19 11.78
N ALA A 24 -14.36 -1.55 10.52
CA ALA A 24 -14.84 -2.78 9.95
C ALA A 24 -13.82 -3.91 10.08
N THR A 25 -14.18 -5.06 9.62
CA THR A 25 -13.58 -6.33 9.94
C THR A 25 -12.10 -6.47 9.65
N ARG A 26 -11.59 -6.11 8.49
CA ARG A 26 -10.17 -6.29 8.14
C ARG A 26 -9.66 -5.15 7.31
N GLU A 27 -8.96 -4.25 7.96
CA GLU A 27 -8.20 -3.21 7.28
C GLU A 27 -7.23 -3.81 6.24
N ASN A 28 -6.84 -3.01 5.25
CA ASN A 28 -5.95 -3.43 4.18
C ASN A 28 -6.46 -4.66 3.40
N THR A 29 -7.77 -4.71 3.09
CA THR A 29 -8.34 -5.72 2.19
C THR A 29 -9.31 -5.10 1.19
N THR A 30 -9.42 -5.72 0.02
CA THR A 30 -10.37 -5.27 -1.01
C THR A 30 -11.83 -5.38 -0.55
N ALA A 31 -12.15 -6.35 0.31
CA ALA A 31 -13.45 -6.47 0.96
C ALA A 31 -13.77 -5.25 1.82
N ASN A 32 -12.79 -4.77 2.59
CA ASN A 32 -12.92 -3.57 3.41
C ASN A 32 -13.00 -2.29 2.55
N PHE A 33 -12.26 -2.22 1.44
CA PHE A 33 -12.32 -1.09 0.52
C PHE A 33 -13.71 -0.91 -0.10
N ALA A 34 -14.45 -2.00 -0.33
CA ALA A 34 -15.82 -1.95 -0.84
C ALA A 34 -16.78 -1.20 0.11
N GLU A 35 -16.52 -1.23 1.41
CA GLU A 35 -17.33 -0.53 2.41
C GLU A 35 -17.18 0.99 2.31
N VAL A 36 -16.00 1.49 1.97
CA VAL A 36 -15.74 2.94 1.87
C VAL A 36 -16.24 3.58 0.58
N LEU A 37 -16.54 2.81 -0.47
CA LEU A 37 -17.05 3.34 -1.73
C LEU A 37 -18.33 4.18 -1.53
N GLY A 38 -19.22 3.74 -0.64
CA GLY A 38 -20.45 4.44 -0.32
C GLY A 38 -20.28 5.67 0.57
N MET A 39 -19.11 5.89 1.14
CA MET A 39 -18.83 6.96 2.11
C MET A 39 -18.31 8.24 1.45
N GLY A 40 -18.06 8.24 0.14
CA GLY A 40 -17.58 9.41 -0.60
C GLY A 40 -16.12 9.76 -0.32
N VAL A 41 -15.28 8.77 -0.02
CA VAL A 41 -13.83 8.95 0.08
C VAL A 41 -13.21 9.18 -1.29
N ASP A 42 -12.13 9.95 -1.35
CA ASP A 42 -11.42 10.30 -2.57
C ASP A 42 -10.26 9.34 -2.87
N TYR A 43 -9.70 8.75 -1.82
CA TYR A 43 -8.59 7.81 -1.92
C TYR A 43 -8.60 6.83 -0.75
N ILE A 44 -7.87 5.74 -0.91
CA ILE A 44 -7.58 4.78 0.16
C ILE A 44 -6.08 4.83 0.46
N GLU A 45 -5.75 4.88 1.73
CA GLU A 45 -4.39 4.65 2.19
C GLU A 45 -4.22 3.17 2.52
N ILE A 46 -3.11 2.58 2.07
CA ILE A 46 -2.77 1.16 2.27
C ILE A 46 -1.29 0.99 2.61
N ASP A 47 -0.98 -0.08 3.31
CA ASP A 47 0.36 -0.40 3.79
C ASP A 47 0.94 -1.61 3.05
N VAL A 48 2.15 -1.51 2.51
CA VAL A 48 2.78 -2.62 1.79
C VAL A 48 3.97 -3.21 2.54
N GLN A 49 4.03 -4.55 2.58
CA GLN A 49 5.13 -5.33 3.13
C GLN A 49 5.57 -6.45 2.16
N LEU A 50 6.77 -6.99 2.38
CA LEU A 50 7.36 -8.05 1.56
C LEU A 50 7.27 -9.41 2.27
N THR A 51 6.77 -10.43 1.57
CA THR A 51 6.68 -11.81 2.04
C THR A 51 8.00 -12.57 1.88
N ARG A 52 8.09 -13.79 2.47
CA ARG A 52 9.24 -14.69 2.33
C ARG A 52 9.52 -15.07 0.86
N ASP A 53 8.47 -15.29 0.09
CA ASP A 53 8.55 -15.59 -1.35
C ASP A 53 8.63 -14.32 -2.22
N ARG A 54 9.00 -13.18 -1.59
CA ARG A 54 9.31 -11.92 -2.23
C ARG A 54 8.14 -11.34 -3.06
N GLN A 55 6.93 -11.48 -2.54
CA GLN A 55 5.72 -10.85 -3.07
C GLN A 55 5.33 -9.66 -2.21
N ALA A 56 4.73 -8.64 -2.81
CA ALA A 56 4.18 -7.49 -2.09
C ALA A 56 2.75 -7.79 -1.65
N VAL A 57 2.46 -7.69 -0.37
CA VAL A 57 1.13 -7.83 0.23
C VAL A 57 0.75 -6.56 1.00
N ILE A 58 -0.55 -6.33 1.18
CA ILE A 58 -1.01 -5.18 1.95
C ILE A 58 -1.34 -5.60 3.39
N PHE A 59 -0.59 -5.06 4.34
CA PHE A 59 -0.75 -5.33 5.77
C PHE A 59 -0.02 -4.28 6.60
N HIS A 60 -0.65 -3.77 7.67
CA HIS A 60 -0.07 -2.68 8.48
C HIS A 60 0.89 -3.16 9.55
N ASP A 61 0.42 -4.09 10.43
CA ASP A 61 1.12 -4.37 11.67
C ASP A 61 2.45 -5.11 11.43
N MET A 62 3.43 -4.84 12.27
CA MET A 62 4.71 -5.52 12.16
C MET A 62 4.63 -6.94 12.67
N ALA A 63 3.83 -7.19 13.70
CA ALA A 63 3.60 -8.50 14.30
C ALA A 63 2.22 -9.04 13.90
N LEU A 64 2.19 -10.29 13.43
CA LEU A 64 0.97 -10.92 12.92
C LEU A 64 -0.03 -11.29 14.04
N GLU A 65 0.45 -11.58 15.23
CA GLU A 65 -0.36 -12.00 16.37
C GLU A 65 -1.36 -10.95 16.87
N GLU A 66 -1.19 -9.70 16.48
CA GLU A 66 -2.11 -8.63 16.88
C GLU A 66 -3.47 -8.76 16.19
N ARG A 67 -3.49 -9.28 14.95
CA ARG A 67 -4.71 -9.31 14.10
C ARG A 67 -4.97 -10.64 13.40
N THR A 68 -4.09 -11.62 13.55
CA THR A 68 -4.18 -12.90 12.85
C THR A 68 -3.88 -14.06 13.78
N PRO A 69 -4.22 -15.32 13.41
CA PRO A 69 -3.85 -16.48 14.20
C PRO A 69 -2.37 -16.87 14.07
N LEU A 70 -1.58 -16.16 13.27
CA LEU A 70 -0.16 -16.43 13.07
C LEU A 70 0.70 -15.61 14.04
N HIS A 71 1.96 -16.06 14.22
CA HIS A 71 2.97 -15.37 15.01
C HIS A 71 4.14 -14.93 14.11
N GLY A 72 4.88 -13.90 14.54
CA GLY A 72 6.01 -13.37 13.81
C GLY A 72 5.62 -12.30 12.79
N HIS A 73 6.21 -12.29 11.62
CA HIS A 73 6.13 -11.20 10.66
C HIS A 73 5.68 -11.68 9.28
N ILE A 74 5.15 -10.79 8.46
CA ILE A 74 4.79 -11.06 7.04
C ILE A 74 5.95 -11.74 6.30
N ARG A 75 7.19 -11.30 6.51
CA ARG A 75 8.38 -11.84 5.87
C ARG A 75 8.70 -13.31 6.22
N ASP A 76 8.09 -13.86 7.25
CA ASP A 76 8.32 -15.24 7.68
C ASP A 76 7.46 -16.23 6.89
N TYR A 77 6.51 -15.75 6.09
CA TYR A 77 5.52 -16.55 5.37
C TYR A 77 5.49 -16.24 3.88
N THR A 78 5.08 -17.24 3.10
CA THR A 78 4.70 -17.05 1.69
C THR A 78 3.29 -16.49 1.59
N VAL A 79 2.93 -15.90 0.44
CA VAL A 79 1.55 -15.45 0.17
C VAL A 79 0.56 -16.59 0.34
N ALA A 80 0.92 -17.81 -0.10
CA ALA A 80 0.03 -18.97 -0.01
C ALA A 80 -0.26 -19.36 1.46
N GLU A 81 0.76 -19.34 2.31
CA GLU A 81 0.60 -19.61 3.75
C GLU A 81 -0.25 -18.54 4.45
N LEU A 82 -0.02 -17.26 4.12
CA LEU A 82 -0.81 -16.16 4.65
C LEU A 82 -2.29 -16.28 4.25
N LYS A 83 -2.57 -16.48 2.95
CA LYS A 83 -3.94 -16.64 2.43
C LYS A 83 -4.66 -17.88 2.96
N ALA A 84 -3.93 -18.93 3.34
CA ALA A 84 -4.51 -20.10 3.97
C ALA A 84 -4.93 -19.84 5.42
N ALA A 85 -4.28 -18.91 6.12
CA ALA A 85 -4.50 -18.61 7.53
C ALA A 85 -5.53 -17.47 7.75
N PHE A 86 -5.53 -16.44 6.91
CA PHE A 86 -6.43 -15.32 7.04
C PHE A 86 -6.60 -14.58 5.70
N GLU A 87 -7.56 -13.66 5.65
CA GLU A 87 -7.80 -12.82 4.48
C GLU A 87 -6.69 -11.77 4.34
N ILE A 88 -6.00 -11.78 3.22
CA ILE A 88 -4.95 -10.83 2.87
C ILE A 88 -4.89 -10.69 1.34
N ASP A 89 -4.70 -9.47 0.87
CA ASP A 89 -4.53 -9.20 -0.55
C ASP A 89 -3.07 -8.91 -0.90
N THR A 90 -2.68 -9.28 -2.10
CA THR A 90 -1.44 -8.79 -2.70
C THR A 90 -1.60 -7.33 -3.14
N LEU A 91 -0.49 -6.61 -3.27
CA LEU A 91 -0.52 -5.25 -3.82
C LEU A 91 -1.15 -5.22 -5.22
N GLU A 92 -0.90 -6.22 -6.05
CA GLU A 92 -1.49 -6.30 -7.39
C GLU A 92 -3.02 -6.41 -7.34
N GLU A 93 -3.55 -7.26 -6.45
CA GLU A 93 -5.00 -7.42 -6.25
C GLU A 93 -5.63 -6.11 -5.77
N ALA A 94 -5.01 -5.44 -4.81
CA ALA A 94 -5.47 -4.16 -4.27
C ALA A 94 -5.49 -3.06 -5.33
N LEU A 95 -4.40 -2.90 -6.10
CA LEU A 95 -4.33 -1.88 -7.16
C LEU A 95 -5.31 -2.17 -8.31
N ALA A 96 -5.49 -3.43 -8.67
CA ALA A 96 -6.47 -3.82 -9.69
C ALA A 96 -7.90 -3.47 -9.24
N TRP A 97 -8.22 -3.73 -7.98
CA TRP A 97 -9.49 -3.36 -7.38
C TRP A 97 -9.69 -1.84 -7.37
N CYS A 98 -8.71 -1.08 -6.89
CA CYS A 98 -8.76 0.38 -6.84
C CYS A 98 -8.96 0.99 -8.24
N LYS A 99 -8.25 0.47 -9.25
CA LYS A 99 -8.40 0.90 -10.65
C LYS A 99 -9.82 0.67 -11.16
N ALA A 100 -10.36 -0.51 -10.92
CA ALA A 100 -11.71 -0.87 -11.38
C ALA A 100 -12.81 0.02 -10.78
N HIS A 101 -12.56 0.58 -9.59
CA HIS A 101 -13.51 1.44 -8.89
C HIS A 101 -13.16 2.94 -8.96
N GLY A 102 -12.14 3.33 -9.72
CA GLY A 102 -11.72 4.73 -9.86
C GLY A 102 -11.15 5.35 -8.58
N MET A 103 -10.66 4.52 -7.66
CA MET A 103 -10.16 4.93 -6.36
C MET A 103 -8.66 5.23 -6.43
N ALA A 104 -8.22 6.41 -5.98
CA ALA A 104 -6.81 6.73 -5.83
C ALA A 104 -6.19 6.06 -4.60
N VAL A 105 -4.86 5.93 -4.56
CA VAL A 105 -4.14 5.21 -3.50
C VAL A 105 -3.00 6.06 -2.93
N LEU A 106 -2.93 6.14 -1.61
CA LEU A 106 -1.71 6.47 -0.88
C LEU A 106 -1.09 5.15 -0.39
N LEU A 107 0.06 4.78 -0.93
CA LEU A 107 0.74 3.52 -0.66
C LEU A 107 1.89 3.75 0.34
N GLU A 108 1.69 3.39 1.61
CA GLU A 108 2.75 3.44 2.60
C GLU A 108 3.68 2.23 2.49
N VAL A 109 4.96 2.50 2.32
CA VAL A 109 5.98 1.44 2.38
C VAL A 109 6.37 1.23 3.82
N LYS A 110 5.94 0.10 4.40
CA LYS A 110 6.35 -0.28 5.75
C LYS A 110 7.81 -0.70 5.73
N SER A 111 8.63 0.17 6.26
CA SER A 111 10.06 -0.06 6.42
C SER A 111 10.41 0.09 7.90
N CYS A 112 10.35 -1.01 8.60
CA CYS A 112 10.88 -1.09 9.95
C CYS A 112 12.33 -1.57 9.94
N GLU A 113 12.95 -1.63 11.11
CA GLU A 113 14.28 -2.21 11.32
C GLU A 113 14.37 -3.67 10.83
N LEU A 114 13.22 -4.34 10.65
CA LEU A 114 13.12 -5.71 10.14
C LEU A 114 13.23 -5.81 8.61
N LEU A 115 13.04 -4.71 7.87
CA LEU A 115 13.31 -4.72 6.44
C LEU A 115 14.81 -4.65 6.23
N MET A 116 15.42 -5.79 5.95
CA MET A 116 16.84 -5.88 5.68
C MET A 116 17.21 -5.04 4.47
N HIS A 117 18.38 -4.44 4.46
CA HIS A 117 18.88 -3.65 3.33
C HIS A 117 18.77 -4.39 1.98
N GLU A 118 18.94 -5.71 2.01
CA GLU A 118 18.82 -6.59 0.84
C GLU A 118 17.41 -6.76 0.32
N ASP A 119 16.37 -6.53 1.14
CA ASP A 119 14.96 -6.65 0.75
C ASP A 119 14.39 -5.37 0.14
N MET A 120 14.96 -4.21 0.45
CA MET A 120 14.49 -2.91 -0.03
C MET A 120 14.43 -2.80 -1.56
N PRO A 121 15.47 -3.21 -2.33
CA PRO A 121 15.40 -3.17 -3.79
C PRO A 121 14.30 -4.06 -4.34
N THR A 122 14.07 -5.23 -3.71
CA THR A 122 13.01 -6.15 -4.14
C THR A 122 11.64 -5.56 -3.88
N LEU A 123 11.39 -4.98 -2.69
CA LEU A 123 10.09 -4.36 -2.41
C LEU A 123 9.84 -3.18 -3.35
N ALA A 124 10.84 -2.33 -3.59
CA ALA A 124 10.75 -1.24 -4.57
C ALA A 124 10.39 -1.76 -5.97
N GLN A 125 11.05 -2.84 -6.40
CA GLN A 125 10.78 -3.47 -7.69
C GLN A 125 9.33 -4.01 -7.76
N ARG A 126 8.86 -4.71 -6.73
CA ARG A 126 7.48 -5.23 -6.69
C ARG A 126 6.43 -4.12 -6.72
N ILE A 127 6.69 -3.00 -6.03
CA ILE A 127 5.82 -1.82 -6.09
C ILE A 127 5.73 -1.30 -7.52
N VAL A 128 6.87 -1.09 -8.17
CA VAL A 128 6.90 -0.55 -9.53
C VAL A 128 6.25 -1.51 -10.53
N GLU A 129 6.54 -2.82 -10.45
CA GLU A 129 5.91 -3.85 -11.29
C GLU A 129 4.38 -3.85 -11.14
N ALA A 130 3.87 -3.75 -9.91
CA ALA A 130 2.43 -3.70 -9.65
C ALA A 130 1.80 -2.42 -10.23
N LEU A 131 2.45 -1.27 -10.08
CA LEU A 131 2.00 0.01 -10.66
C LEU A 131 2.01 -0.04 -12.20
N GLN A 132 3.05 -0.62 -12.81
CA GLN A 132 3.14 -0.80 -14.26
C GLN A 132 2.03 -1.72 -14.78
N LYS A 133 1.86 -2.88 -14.16
CA LYS A 133 0.85 -3.87 -14.54
C LYS A 133 -0.58 -3.31 -14.46
N ALA A 134 -0.86 -2.53 -13.43
CA ALA A 134 -2.14 -1.87 -13.26
C ALA A 134 -2.27 -0.58 -14.09
N ASP A 135 -1.18 -0.05 -14.68
CA ASP A 135 -1.13 1.30 -15.27
C ASP A 135 -1.72 2.35 -14.32
N PHE A 136 -1.12 2.45 -13.10
CA PHE A 136 -1.75 3.15 -11.96
C PHE A 136 -0.92 4.33 -11.42
N PHE A 137 0.10 4.79 -12.15
CA PHE A 137 1.02 5.84 -11.71
C PHE A 137 0.33 7.18 -11.39
N ASP A 138 -0.69 7.56 -12.17
CA ASP A 138 -1.37 8.84 -12.00
C ASP A 138 -2.30 8.87 -10.78
N GLN A 139 -2.67 7.71 -10.27
CA GLN A 139 -3.62 7.56 -9.16
C GLN A 139 -2.95 7.07 -7.89
N CYS A 140 -1.61 6.96 -7.86
CA CYS A 140 -0.86 6.49 -6.70
C CYS A 140 0.24 7.46 -6.29
N VAL A 141 0.37 7.65 -4.98
CA VAL A 141 1.55 8.25 -4.35
C VAL A 141 2.14 7.22 -3.41
N VAL A 142 3.42 6.87 -3.61
CA VAL A 142 4.18 5.98 -2.73
C VAL A 142 4.84 6.81 -1.65
N PHE A 143 4.62 6.48 -0.38
CA PHE A 143 5.17 7.27 0.72
C PHE A 143 5.71 6.40 1.86
N GLY A 144 6.43 6.99 2.79
CA GLY A 144 6.99 6.30 3.95
C GLY A 144 8.12 7.07 4.61
N VAL A 145 8.68 6.49 5.66
CA VAL A 145 9.80 7.10 6.43
C VAL A 145 11.17 6.79 5.83
N ASN A 146 11.29 5.72 5.05
CA ASN A 146 12.57 5.27 4.50
C ASN A 146 12.84 5.88 3.12
N HIS A 147 13.68 6.94 3.11
CA HIS A 147 14.02 7.65 1.88
C HIS A 147 14.79 6.81 0.85
N TRP A 148 15.51 5.76 1.28
CA TRP A 148 16.27 4.90 0.37
C TRP A 148 15.35 4.11 -0.55
N ILE A 149 14.29 3.49 0.01
CA ILE A 149 13.35 2.73 -0.80
C ILE A 149 12.54 3.65 -1.72
N LEU A 150 12.15 4.85 -1.26
CA LEU A 150 11.44 5.83 -2.10
C LEU A 150 12.30 6.30 -3.27
N ARG A 151 13.61 6.54 -3.05
CA ARG A 151 14.53 6.85 -4.14
C ARG A 151 14.66 5.69 -5.13
N GLU A 152 14.71 4.45 -4.64
CA GLU A 152 14.80 3.27 -5.50
C GLU A 152 13.53 3.10 -6.36
N VAL A 153 12.34 3.33 -5.80
CA VAL A 153 11.08 3.37 -6.55
C VAL A 153 11.14 4.38 -7.69
N CYS A 154 11.58 5.63 -7.43
CA CYS A 154 11.74 6.64 -8.48
C CYS A 154 12.84 6.30 -9.50
N ARG A 155 13.92 5.63 -9.07
CA ARG A 155 15.01 5.22 -9.97
C ARG A 155 14.53 4.15 -10.96
N LEU A 156 13.67 3.23 -10.50
CA LEU A 156 13.12 2.16 -11.33
C LEU A 156 12.09 2.68 -12.35
N ASP A 157 11.26 3.66 -11.96
CA ASP A 157 10.34 4.31 -12.89
C ASP A 157 10.07 5.76 -12.45
N SER A 158 10.47 6.71 -13.29
CA SER A 158 10.35 8.16 -13.01
C SER A 158 8.90 8.67 -12.98
N ARG A 159 7.91 7.86 -13.39
CA ARG A 159 6.49 8.21 -13.28
C ARG A 159 5.96 8.08 -11.84
N CYS A 160 6.69 7.37 -10.97
CA CYS A 160 6.30 7.19 -9.57
C CYS A 160 6.30 8.54 -8.84
N LYS A 161 5.17 8.87 -8.23
CA LYS A 161 5.03 10.01 -7.32
C LYS A 161 5.38 9.54 -5.91
N ILE A 162 6.28 10.25 -5.24
CA ILE A 162 6.70 9.88 -3.88
C ILE A 162 6.47 11.01 -2.88
N ALA A 163 6.28 10.64 -1.61
CA ALA A 163 6.27 11.55 -0.48
C ALA A 163 7.05 10.96 0.69
N LEU A 164 7.79 11.80 1.42
CA LEU A 164 8.58 11.40 2.58
C LEU A 164 7.87 11.80 3.88
N ILE A 165 7.70 10.84 4.78
CA ILE A 165 7.33 11.14 6.17
C ILE A 165 8.60 11.54 6.91
N VAL A 166 8.60 12.75 7.47
CA VAL A 166 9.69 13.23 8.34
C VAL A 166 9.24 13.03 9.79
N PRO A 167 9.83 12.07 10.51
CA PRO A 167 9.51 11.89 11.92
C PRO A 167 9.98 13.11 12.73
N HIS A 168 9.22 13.46 13.76
CA HIS A 168 9.53 14.55 14.69
C HIS A 168 10.57 14.14 15.72
#